data_427499741d391e85814da6076045743f
#
_entry.id   427499741d391e85814da6076045743f
#
_cell.length_a   1.000
_cell.length_b   1.000
_cell.length_c   1.000
_cell.angle_alpha   90.00
_cell.angle_beta   90.00
_cell.angle_gamma   90.00
#
_symmetry.space_group_name_H-M   'P 1'
#
loop_
_entity.id
_entity.type
_entity.pdbx_description
1 polymer ?
#
loop_
_entity_poly.entity_id
_entity_poly.type
_entity_poly.pdbx_seq_one_letter_code
_entity_poly.pdbx_strand_id
1 'polypeptide(L)' 'MTKDISNKVKKMVIDHLGVDESKVTDEANFIDDLGADSLDTVELVMAFEEEFGSEISDSEAEKILTVGDAIKFIESKSA' A
#
# COMPACT_ATOMS: atom_id res chain seq x y z
N MET A 1 11.69 -5.70 -10.50
CA MET A 1 12.39 -6.14 -9.29
C MET A 1 11.56 -5.86 -8.06
N THR A 2 11.56 -6.78 -7.11
CA THR A 2 10.73 -6.66 -5.91
C THR A 2 11.05 -5.43 -5.08
N LYS A 3 12.31 -5.03 -5.03
CA LYS A 3 12.72 -3.84 -4.28
C LYS A 3 12.13 -2.55 -4.86
N ASP A 4 11.98 -2.48 -6.16
CA ASP A 4 11.41 -1.28 -6.78
C ASP A 4 9.95 -1.13 -6.41
N ILE A 5 9.19 -2.23 -6.40
CA ILE A 5 7.80 -2.21 -6.00
C ILE A 5 7.69 -1.86 -4.52
N SER A 6 8.49 -2.48 -3.68
CA SER A 6 8.51 -2.21 -2.25
C SER A 6 8.80 -0.74 -1.96
N ASN A 7 9.82 -0.19 -2.60
CA ASN A 7 10.20 1.22 -2.41
C ASN A 7 9.10 2.16 -2.88
N LYS A 8 8.48 1.87 -4.03
CA LYS A 8 7.39 2.70 -4.53
C LYS A 8 6.18 2.67 -3.62
N VAL A 9 5.80 1.49 -3.15
CA VAL A 9 4.67 1.35 -2.23
C VAL A 9 4.91 2.16 -0.97
N LYS A 10 6.09 2.00 -0.37
CA LYS A 10 6.43 2.71 0.86
C LYS A 10 6.44 4.23 0.66
N LYS A 11 6.99 4.70 -0.44
CA LYS A 11 7.01 6.13 -0.75
C LYS A 11 5.60 6.67 -0.92
N MET A 12 4.73 5.93 -1.60
CA MET A 12 3.35 6.35 -1.80
C MET A 12 2.60 6.42 -0.46
N VAL A 13 2.85 5.47 0.43
CA VAL A 13 2.26 5.48 1.77
C VAL A 13 2.69 6.73 2.53
N ILE A 14 3.98 7.05 2.49
CA ILE A 14 4.52 8.24 3.15
C ILE A 14 3.84 9.50 2.60
N ASP A 15 3.75 9.61 1.28
CA ASP A 15 3.19 10.79 0.64
C ASP A 15 1.69 10.96 0.94
N HIS A 16 0.94 9.87 0.94
CA HIS A 16 -0.50 9.93 1.16
C HIS A 16 -0.88 10.12 2.63
N LEU A 17 -0.17 9.47 3.53
CA LEU A 17 -0.52 9.48 4.95
C LEU A 17 0.27 10.50 5.76
N GLY A 18 1.35 11.03 5.20
CA GLY A 18 2.18 12.01 5.89
C GLY A 18 2.87 11.44 7.12
N VAL A 19 3.28 10.17 7.06
CA VAL A 19 3.95 9.50 8.18
C VAL A 19 5.45 9.44 7.94
N ASP A 20 6.20 9.21 9.02
CA ASP A 20 7.65 9.06 8.92
C ASP A 20 8.01 7.76 8.21
N GLU A 21 9.06 7.83 7.40
CA GLU A 21 9.59 6.67 6.71
C GLU A 21 9.92 5.52 7.67
N SER A 22 10.42 5.86 8.85
CA SER A 22 10.79 4.85 9.85
C SER A 22 9.61 4.03 10.34
N LYS A 23 8.39 4.55 10.20
CA LYS A 23 7.17 3.85 10.61
C LYS A 23 6.60 2.96 9.51
N VAL A 24 7.05 3.15 8.29
CA VAL A 24 6.53 2.41 7.13
C VAL A 24 7.36 1.15 6.94
N THR A 25 7.02 0.13 7.71
CA THR A 25 7.66 -1.19 7.62
C THR A 25 6.67 -2.17 7.00
N ASP A 26 7.16 -3.32 6.59
CA ASP A 26 6.30 -4.35 5.99
C ASP A 26 5.18 -4.78 6.93
N GLU A 27 5.45 -4.76 8.22
CA GLU A 27 4.49 -5.18 9.25
C GLU A 27 3.53 -4.07 9.66
N ALA A 28 3.78 -2.82 9.24
CA ALA A 28 2.93 -1.69 9.63
C ALA A 28 1.52 -1.84 9.08
N ASN A 29 0.55 -1.76 9.98
CA ASN A 29 -0.86 -1.78 9.63
C ASN A 29 -1.28 -0.36 9.25
N PHE A 30 -1.96 -0.20 8.13
CA PHE A 30 -2.35 1.13 7.67
C PHE A 30 -3.21 1.88 8.68
N ILE A 31 -4.13 1.20 9.32
CA ILE A 31 -5.05 1.83 10.27
C ILE A 31 -4.43 1.89 11.67
N ASP A 32 -3.96 0.76 12.19
CA ASP A 32 -3.49 0.68 13.57
C ASP A 32 -2.15 1.36 13.81
N ASP A 33 -1.23 1.22 12.86
CA ASP A 33 0.13 1.74 13.02
C ASP A 33 0.34 3.08 12.34
N LEU A 34 -0.27 3.29 11.20
CA LEU A 34 -0.08 4.50 10.40
C LEU A 34 -1.21 5.50 10.53
N GLY A 35 -2.27 5.14 11.26
CA GLY A 35 -3.36 6.05 11.54
C GLY A 35 -4.27 6.40 10.37
N ALA A 36 -4.27 5.57 9.33
CA ALA A 36 -5.17 5.78 8.19
C ALA A 36 -6.60 5.39 8.56
N ASP A 37 -7.57 6.12 8.04
CA ASP A 37 -8.96 5.68 8.15
C ASP A 37 -9.36 4.92 6.88
N SER A 38 -10.60 4.46 6.82
CA SER A 38 -11.06 3.66 5.69
C SER A 38 -11.02 4.42 4.36
N LEU A 39 -11.24 5.73 4.41
CA LEU A 39 -11.18 6.57 3.21
C LEU A 39 -9.74 6.69 2.72
N ASP A 40 -8.80 6.87 3.64
CA ASP A 40 -7.38 6.93 3.30
C ASP A 40 -6.91 5.65 2.62
N THR A 41 -7.35 4.49 3.12
CA THR A 41 -6.96 3.21 2.51
C THR A 41 -7.54 3.05 1.11
N VAL A 42 -8.76 3.51 0.89
CA VAL A 42 -9.39 3.48 -0.45
C VAL A 42 -8.60 4.35 -1.42
N GLU A 43 -8.25 5.55 -1.01
CA GLU A 43 -7.47 6.47 -1.85
C GLU A 43 -6.09 5.90 -2.17
N LEU A 44 -5.47 5.27 -1.18
CA LEU A 44 -4.15 4.67 -1.36
C LEU A 44 -4.21 3.51 -2.35
N VAL A 45 -5.25 2.67 -2.25
CA VAL A 45 -5.45 1.57 -3.19
C VAL A 45 -5.63 2.11 -4.61
N MET A 46 -6.42 3.15 -4.79
CA MET A 46 -6.61 3.79 -6.09
C MET A 46 -5.30 4.32 -6.65
N ALA A 47 -4.46 4.90 -5.80
CA ALA A 47 -3.15 5.39 -6.21
C ALA A 47 -2.25 4.24 -6.66
N PHE A 48 -2.31 3.10 -5.98
CA PHE A 48 -1.56 1.92 -6.39
C PHE A 48 -2.02 1.42 -7.76
N GLU A 49 -3.33 1.41 -8.00
CA GLU A 49 -3.86 1.00 -9.30
C GLU A 49 -3.32 1.87 -10.43
N GLU A 50 -3.28 3.17 -10.22
CA GLU A 50 -2.77 4.10 -11.22
C GLU A 50 -1.27 3.95 -11.44
N GLU A 51 -0.52 3.82 -10.35
CA GLU A 51 0.94 3.76 -10.43
C GLU A 51 1.43 2.47 -11.07
N PHE A 52 0.80 1.36 -10.75
CA PHE A 52 1.24 0.05 -11.19
C PHE A 52 0.43 -0.51 -12.37
N GLY A 53 -0.61 0.20 -12.78
CA GLY A 53 -1.45 -0.22 -13.89
C GLY A 53 -2.20 -1.52 -13.63
N SER A 54 -2.52 -1.79 -12.39
CA SER A 54 -3.21 -3.02 -11.97
C SER A 54 -4.58 -2.69 -11.43
N GLU A 55 -5.54 -3.57 -11.64
CA GLU A 55 -6.87 -3.42 -11.05
C GLU A 55 -6.90 -4.13 -9.71
N ILE A 56 -7.44 -3.45 -8.71
CA ILE A 56 -7.61 -4.00 -7.36
C ILE A 56 -9.09 -3.90 -7.03
N SER A 57 -9.76 -5.05 -6.93
CA SER A 57 -11.17 -5.08 -6.59
C SER A 57 -11.37 -4.70 -5.12
N ASP A 58 -12.60 -4.32 -4.76
CA ASP A 58 -12.91 -3.96 -3.37
C ASP A 58 -12.63 -5.11 -2.41
N SER A 59 -12.95 -6.33 -2.80
CA SER A 59 -12.69 -7.49 -1.95
C SER A 59 -11.20 -7.76 -1.80
N GLU A 60 -10.41 -7.49 -2.81
CA GLU A 60 -8.96 -7.60 -2.71
C GLU A 60 -8.38 -6.50 -1.82
N ALA A 61 -8.90 -5.29 -1.98
CA ALA A 61 -8.46 -4.15 -1.16
C ALA A 61 -8.72 -4.39 0.32
N GLU A 62 -9.82 -5.04 0.66
CA GLU A 62 -10.15 -5.37 2.05
C GLU A 62 -9.12 -6.29 2.70
N LYS A 63 -8.40 -7.06 1.91
CA LYS A 63 -7.37 -7.98 2.41
C LYS A 63 -6.02 -7.30 2.59
N ILE A 64 -5.87 -6.10 2.07
CA ILE A 64 -4.62 -5.35 2.20
C ILE A 64 -4.67 -4.56 3.50
N LEU A 65 -4.13 -5.14 4.56
CA LEU A 65 -4.16 -4.53 5.89
C LEU A 65 -2.82 -3.90 6.27
N THR A 66 -1.72 -4.43 5.74
CA THR A 66 -0.38 -3.95 6.06
C THR A 66 0.35 -3.53 4.79
N VAL A 67 1.45 -2.80 4.99
CA VAL A 67 2.31 -2.39 3.88
C VAL A 67 2.82 -3.64 3.13
N GLY A 68 3.23 -4.67 3.87
CA GLY A 68 3.70 -5.92 3.25
C GLY A 68 2.63 -6.61 2.42
N ASP A 69 1.38 -6.58 2.88
CA ASP A 69 0.26 -7.14 2.12
C ASP A 69 0.10 -6.42 0.78
N ALA A 70 0.21 -5.10 0.79
CA ALA A 70 0.11 -4.31 -0.44
C ALA A 70 1.25 -4.64 -1.39
N ILE A 71 2.46 -4.75 -0.87
CA ILE A 71 3.63 -5.08 -1.68
C ILE A 71 3.46 -6.45 -2.33
N LYS A 72 3.07 -7.45 -1.56
CA LYS A 72 2.89 -8.81 -2.06
C LYS A 72 1.79 -8.86 -3.13
N PHE A 73 0.71 -8.15 -2.90
CA PHE A 73 -0.40 -8.11 -3.85
C PHE A 73 0.05 -7.53 -5.18
N ILE A 74 0.74 -6.41 -5.15
CA ILE A 74 1.21 -5.74 -6.35
C ILE A 74 2.25 -6.60 -7.07
N GLU A 75 3.15 -7.23 -6.33
CA GLU A 75 4.15 -8.13 -6.92
C GLU A 75 3.48 -9.29 -7.65
N SER A 76 2.44 -9.86 -7.07
CA SER A 76 1.74 -10.97 -7.71
C SER A 76 1.01 -10.54 -8.98
N LYS A 77 0.53 -9.30 -9.03
CA LYS A 77 -0.13 -8.76 -10.21
C LYS A 77 0.87 -8.40 -11.31
N SER A 78 2.09 -8.03 -10.93
CA SER A 78 3.12 -7.61 -11.87
C SER A 78 3.91 -8.78 -12.46
N ALA A 79 3.83 -9.92 -11.85
CA ALA A 79 4.62 -11.10 -12.26
C ALA A 79 4.16 -11.68 -13.59
#